data_4b39bca8eab21013ad04a5dd834c53e6
#
_entry.id   4b39bca8eab21013ad04a5dd834c53e6
#
_cell.length_a   1.000
_cell.length_b   1.000
_cell.length_c   1.000
_cell.angle_alpha   90.00
_cell.angle_beta   90.00
_cell.angle_gamma   90.00
#
_symmetry.space_group_name_H-M   'P 1'
#
loop_
_entity.id
_entity.type
_entity.pdbx_description
1 polymer ?
#
loop_
_entity_poly.entity_id
_entity_poly.type
_entity_poly.pdbx_seq_one_letter_code
_entity_poly.pdbx_strand_id
1 'polypeptide(L)'
;EFIQINTKNILFICGGAFEGLEKMIASRVSSSAMGFGAEVASKKEKESYKILHQVSQEDLVKFGIIPELIGRLPVVTVLDALDEDALVRILDEPKNALIKQYKYLFNADNIDLEFDQDALRAIAKKSIERNTGARGLRSIVEATLRDIMFTAPSDETISKITITADCVNGTGEPVI
;
A
#
# COMPACT_ATOMS: atom_id res chain seq x y z
N GLU A 1 -3.18 -6.27 -40.61
CA GLU A 1 -1.73 -6.49 -40.42
C GLU A 1 -1.44 -6.65 -38.93
N PHE A 2 -0.76 -7.75 -38.58
CA PHE A 2 -0.33 -7.99 -37.20
C PHE A 2 1.06 -7.41 -36.98
N ILE A 3 1.26 -6.72 -35.86
CA ILE A 3 2.59 -6.23 -35.47
C ILE A 3 3.35 -7.38 -34.83
N GLN A 4 4.46 -7.78 -35.43
CA GLN A 4 5.35 -8.79 -34.88
C GLN A 4 6.25 -8.20 -33.79
N ILE A 5 6.19 -8.78 -32.58
CA ILE A 5 6.99 -8.35 -31.43
C ILE A 5 7.90 -9.52 -31.01
N ASN A 6 9.20 -9.23 -30.84
CA ASN A 6 10.15 -10.19 -30.28
C ASN A 6 10.14 -10.08 -28.75
N THR A 7 9.63 -11.10 -28.08
CA THR A 7 9.49 -11.11 -26.62
C THR A 7 10.70 -11.68 -25.87
N LYS A 8 11.78 -12.05 -26.56
CA LYS A 8 12.96 -12.70 -25.92
C LYS A 8 13.61 -11.90 -24.83
N ASN A 9 13.58 -10.55 -24.91
CA ASN A 9 14.21 -9.64 -23.96
C ASN A 9 13.20 -8.87 -23.10
N ILE A 10 11.98 -9.40 -22.94
CA ILE A 10 10.94 -8.80 -22.09
C ILE A 10 10.96 -9.51 -20.75
N LEU A 11 11.13 -8.74 -19.67
CA LEU A 11 10.97 -9.23 -18.31
C LEU A 11 9.48 -9.27 -17.97
N PHE A 12 9.00 -10.42 -17.49
CA PHE A 12 7.63 -10.59 -17.00
C PHE A 12 7.63 -10.58 -15.48
N ILE A 13 6.87 -9.67 -14.89
CA ILE A 13 6.62 -9.59 -13.45
C ILE A 13 5.12 -9.80 -13.25
N CYS A 14 4.75 -10.90 -12.61
CA CYS A 14 3.37 -11.27 -12.35
C CYS A 14 3.10 -11.13 -10.85
N GLY A 15 1.97 -10.53 -10.49
CA GLY A 15 1.57 -10.37 -9.09
C GLY A 15 0.12 -10.76 -8.88
N GLY A 16 -0.21 -11.18 -7.66
CA GLY A 16 -1.56 -11.52 -7.23
C GLY A 16 -1.69 -11.51 -5.71
N ALA A 17 -2.93 -11.44 -5.21
CA ALA A 17 -3.21 -11.47 -3.78
C ALA A 17 -3.10 -12.88 -3.19
N PHE A 18 -3.35 -13.92 -3.97
CA PHE A 18 -3.29 -15.34 -3.58
C PHE A 18 -4.05 -15.63 -2.28
N GLU A 19 -5.28 -15.10 -2.16
CA GLU A 19 -6.11 -15.27 -0.97
C GLU A 19 -6.32 -16.75 -0.63
N GLY A 20 -6.00 -17.12 0.60
CA GLY A 20 -6.11 -18.51 1.07
C GLY A 20 -4.84 -19.35 0.91
N LEU A 21 -3.82 -18.87 0.20
CA LEU A 21 -2.54 -19.57 0.06
C LEU A 21 -1.86 -19.76 1.42
N GLU A 22 -1.96 -18.78 2.31
CA GLU A 22 -1.42 -18.85 3.67
C GLU A 22 -1.99 -20.04 4.47
N LYS A 23 -3.27 -20.37 4.27
CA LYS A 23 -3.91 -21.51 4.95
C LYS A 23 -3.37 -22.85 4.43
N MET A 24 -3.10 -22.91 3.13
CA MET A 24 -2.54 -24.13 2.52
C MET A 24 -1.11 -24.36 3.00
N ILE A 25 -0.29 -23.31 3.05
CA ILE A 25 1.07 -23.38 3.57
C ILE A 25 1.05 -23.75 5.07
N ALA A 26 0.20 -23.10 5.87
CA ALA A 26 0.04 -23.41 7.29
C ALA A 26 -0.33 -24.88 7.52
N SER A 27 -1.25 -25.44 6.72
CA SER A 27 -1.62 -26.85 6.79
C SER A 27 -0.43 -27.78 6.51
N ARG A 28 0.42 -27.44 5.51
CA ARG A 28 1.62 -28.23 5.21
C ARG A 28 2.65 -28.17 6.33
N VAL A 29 2.90 -26.95 6.85
CA VAL A 29 3.89 -26.72 7.91
C VAL A 29 3.43 -27.33 9.23
N SER A 30 2.14 -27.20 9.58
CA SER A 30 1.59 -27.78 10.82
C SER A 30 1.48 -29.29 10.79
N SER A 31 1.22 -29.91 9.62
CA SER A 31 1.24 -31.37 9.50
C SER A 31 2.64 -31.97 9.69
N SER A 32 3.69 -31.17 9.46
CA SER A 32 5.09 -31.55 9.74
C SER A 32 5.45 -31.42 11.22
N ALA A 33 4.64 -30.72 12.04
CA ALA A 33 4.89 -30.42 13.45
C ALA A 33 3.86 -31.11 14.37
N MET A 34 3.61 -32.40 14.18
CA MET A 34 2.88 -33.21 15.19
C MET A 34 3.77 -33.48 16.41
N GLY A 35 3.90 -32.46 17.27
CA GLY A 35 4.55 -32.53 18.59
C GLY A 35 3.93 -31.49 19.52
N PHE A 36 3.53 -31.93 20.72
CA PHE A 36 2.88 -31.18 21.80
C PHE A 36 3.40 -29.74 21.95
N GLY A 37 2.51 -28.73 21.80
CA GLY A 37 2.80 -27.31 22.09
C GLY A 37 2.15 -26.31 21.17
N ALA A 38 0.83 -26.37 20.97
CA ALA A 38 0.12 -25.32 20.22
C ALA A 38 -0.15 -24.11 21.12
N GLU A 39 0.62 -23.02 20.98
CA GLU A 39 0.22 -21.71 21.48
C GLU A 39 -0.88 -21.13 20.61
N VAL A 40 -1.98 -20.72 21.26
CA VAL A 40 -3.17 -20.15 20.63
C VAL A 40 -2.88 -18.73 20.15
N ALA A 41 -3.06 -18.50 18.86
CA ALA A 41 -2.75 -17.29 18.11
C ALA A 41 -3.65 -16.09 18.46
N SER A 42 -3.03 -14.96 18.81
CA SER A 42 -3.65 -13.62 18.79
C SER A 42 -2.82 -12.54 18.05
N LYS A 43 -2.08 -12.95 16.99
CA LYS A 43 -1.35 -12.01 16.11
C LYS A 43 -1.52 -12.42 14.64
N LYS A 44 -2.76 -12.52 14.18
CA LYS A 44 -3.12 -13.15 12.89
C LYS A 44 -2.46 -12.56 11.63
N GLU A 45 -2.20 -11.28 11.55
CA GLU A 45 -1.68 -10.70 10.30
C GLU A 45 -0.15 -10.83 10.14
N LYS A 46 0.62 -10.49 11.17
CA LYS A 46 2.10 -10.62 11.11
C LYS A 46 2.57 -12.07 10.96
N GLU A 47 1.82 -13.02 11.49
CA GLU A 47 2.09 -14.45 11.34
C GLU A 47 1.74 -14.95 9.93
N SER A 48 0.68 -14.42 9.32
CA SER A 48 0.29 -14.77 7.96
C SER A 48 1.39 -14.45 6.94
N TYR A 49 2.02 -13.29 7.02
CA TYR A 49 3.13 -12.91 6.13
C TYR A 49 4.37 -13.80 6.35
N LYS A 50 4.69 -14.15 7.60
CA LYS A 50 5.79 -15.09 7.89
C LYS A 50 5.54 -16.48 7.31
N ILE A 51 4.29 -16.92 7.28
CA ILE A 51 3.89 -18.20 6.68
C ILE A 51 4.05 -18.12 5.15
N LEU A 52 3.66 -17.01 4.51
CA LEU A 52 3.82 -16.83 3.07
C LEU A 52 5.28 -16.91 2.61
N HIS A 53 6.25 -16.47 3.41
CA HIS A 53 7.68 -16.64 3.12
C HIS A 53 8.14 -18.09 3.01
N GLN A 54 7.33 -19.03 3.49
CA GLN A 54 7.58 -20.47 3.37
C GLN A 54 6.92 -21.11 2.15
N VAL A 55 6.43 -20.27 1.21
CA VAL A 55 5.79 -20.76 -0.02
C VAL A 55 6.74 -21.62 -0.84
N SER A 56 6.25 -22.74 -1.31
CA SER A 56 6.94 -23.63 -2.24
C SER A 56 6.23 -23.68 -3.58
N GLN A 57 6.91 -24.18 -4.60
CA GLN A 57 6.30 -24.39 -5.92
C GLN A 57 5.10 -25.36 -5.83
N GLU A 58 5.16 -26.36 -4.96
CA GLU A 58 4.06 -27.31 -4.74
C GLU A 58 2.81 -26.63 -4.16
N ASP A 59 2.98 -25.63 -3.29
CA ASP A 59 1.86 -24.87 -2.74
C ASP A 59 1.16 -24.07 -3.85
N LEU A 60 1.92 -23.50 -4.79
CA LEU A 60 1.38 -22.77 -5.92
C LEU A 60 0.64 -23.69 -6.92
N VAL A 61 1.15 -24.92 -7.14
CA VAL A 61 0.42 -25.93 -7.94
C VAL A 61 -0.89 -26.32 -7.27
N LYS A 62 -0.85 -26.59 -5.96
CA LYS A 62 -2.06 -26.92 -5.19
C LYS A 62 -3.06 -25.76 -5.16
N PHE A 63 -2.58 -24.54 -5.15
CA PHE A 63 -3.41 -23.34 -5.23
C PHE A 63 -4.11 -23.20 -6.59
N GLY A 64 -3.58 -23.83 -7.64
CA GLY A 64 -4.19 -23.87 -8.97
C GLY A 64 -3.37 -23.23 -10.08
N ILE A 65 -2.11 -22.87 -9.81
CA ILE A 65 -1.20 -22.42 -10.88
C ILE A 65 -0.69 -23.66 -11.64
N ILE A 66 -0.81 -23.61 -12.97
CA ILE A 66 -0.36 -24.73 -13.80
C ILE A 66 1.16 -24.91 -13.71
N PRO A 67 1.66 -26.17 -13.65
CA PRO A 67 3.09 -26.44 -13.49
C PRO A 67 3.97 -25.82 -14.58
N GLU A 68 3.49 -25.74 -15.82
CA GLU A 68 4.21 -25.16 -16.96
C GLU A 68 4.50 -23.67 -16.73
N LEU A 69 3.57 -22.96 -16.09
CA LEU A 69 3.77 -21.52 -15.76
C LEU A 69 4.78 -21.36 -14.63
N ILE A 70 4.71 -22.20 -13.59
CA ILE A 70 5.66 -22.18 -12.48
C ILE A 70 7.10 -22.43 -12.97
N GLY A 71 7.27 -23.40 -13.89
CA GLY A 71 8.57 -23.67 -14.49
C GLY A 71 9.14 -22.50 -15.32
N ARG A 72 8.28 -21.61 -15.81
CA ARG A 72 8.67 -20.41 -16.58
C ARG A 72 8.83 -19.15 -15.74
N LEU A 73 8.28 -19.14 -14.52
CA LEU A 73 8.40 -18.07 -13.53
C LEU A 73 9.13 -18.57 -12.27
N PRO A 74 10.43 -18.87 -12.38
CA PRO A 74 11.16 -19.58 -11.33
C PRO A 74 11.40 -18.75 -10.06
N VAL A 75 11.34 -17.42 -10.18
CA VAL A 75 11.56 -16.51 -9.05
C VAL A 75 10.22 -16.19 -8.41
N VAL A 76 10.04 -16.66 -7.17
CA VAL A 76 8.88 -16.38 -6.34
C VAL A 76 9.33 -15.46 -5.20
N THR A 77 8.65 -14.35 -5.00
CA THR A 77 8.90 -13.43 -3.91
C THR A 77 7.61 -13.05 -3.20
N VAL A 78 7.70 -12.81 -1.91
CA VAL A 78 6.60 -12.40 -1.06
C VAL A 78 6.82 -10.96 -0.65
N LEU A 79 5.77 -10.17 -0.67
CA LEU A 79 5.79 -8.79 -0.18
C LEU A 79 5.28 -8.77 1.26
N ASP A 80 5.99 -8.05 2.11
CA ASP A 80 5.60 -7.84 3.51
C ASP A 80 4.46 -6.81 3.62
N ALA A 81 3.74 -6.86 4.74
CA ALA A 81 2.76 -5.83 5.07
C ALA A 81 3.46 -4.47 5.23
N LEU A 82 2.81 -3.44 4.71
CA LEU A 82 3.28 -2.07 4.89
C LEU A 82 2.98 -1.61 6.32
N ASP A 83 4.01 -1.19 7.03
CA ASP A 83 3.89 -0.51 8.31
C ASP A 83 3.61 0.99 8.15
N GLU A 84 3.40 1.69 9.25
CA GLU A 84 3.11 3.12 9.25
C GLU A 84 4.24 3.93 8.59
N ASP A 85 5.50 3.62 8.91
CA ASP A 85 6.65 4.34 8.35
C ASP A 85 6.80 4.11 6.85
N ALA A 86 6.54 2.89 6.35
CA ALA A 86 6.53 2.61 4.93
C ALA A 86 5.42 3.38 4.19
N LEU A 87 4.23 3.50 4.79
CA LEU A 87 3.13 4.28 4.21
C LEU A 87 3.44 5.77 4.17
N VAL A 88 4.07 6.32 5.21
CA VAL A 88 4.56 7.71 5.23
C VAL A 88 5.58 7.94 4.11
N ARG A 89 6.52 7.02 3.94
CA ARG A 89 7.50 7.11 2.85
C ARG A 89 6.85 7.06 1.47
N ILE A 90 5.83 6.21 1.28
CA ILE A 90 5.08 6.13 0.02
C ILE A 90 4.35 7.45 -0.30
N LEU A 91 3.91 8.19 0.71
CA LEU A 91 3.23 9.48 0.53
C LEU A 91 4.16 10.56 -0.04
N ASP A 92 5.47 10.56 0.31
CA ASP A 92 6.36 11.68 0.00
C ASP A 92 7.64 11.31 -0.80
N GLU A 93 8.28 10.16 -0.57
CA GLU A 93 9.58 9.86 -1.19
C GLU A 93 9.56 9.63 -2.71
N PRO A 94 8.60 8.88 -3.30
CA PRO A 94 8.62 8.57 -4.73
C PRO A 94 8.65 9.82 -5.60
N LYS A 95 9.20 9.67 -6.83
CA LYS A 95 9.27 10.79 -7.79
C LYS A 95 7.90 11.43 -8.03
N ASN A 96 6.86 10.61 -8.17
CA ASN A 96 5.47 11.03 -8.34
C ASN A 96 4.65 10.72 -7.09
N ALA A 97 5.21 11.00 -5.90
CA ALA A 97 4.51 10.82 -4.64
C ALA A 97 3.19 11.61 -4.60
N LEU A 98 2.21 11.07 -3.89
CA LEU A 98 0.87 11.65 -3.84
C LEU A 98 0.91 13.11 -3.32
N ILE A 99 1.64 13.38 -2.27
CA ILE A 99 1.81 14.73 -1.71
C ILE A 99 2.41 15.68 -2.75
N LYS A 100 3.42 15.26 -3.51
CA LYS A 100 4.04 16.08 -4.56
C LYS A 100 3.06 16.43 -5.68
N GLN A 101 2.13 15.51 -6.01
CA GLN A 101 1.09 15.78 -7.00
C GLN A 101 0.16 16.90 -6.53
N TYR A 102 -0.30 16.85 -5.27
CA TYR A 102 -1.16 17.91 -4.73
C TYR A 102 -0.43 19.23 -4.53
N LYS A 103 0.83 19.21 -4.05
CA LYS A 103 1.67 20.43 -4.02
C LYS A 103 1.77 21.10 -5.41
N TYR A 104 1.95 20.30 -6.45
CA TYR A 104 2.00 20.82 -7.81
C TYR A 104 0.66 21.44 -8.26
N LEU A 105 -0.47 20.81 -7.91
CA LEU A 105 -1.81 21.34 -8.24
C LEU A 105 -2.06 22.69 -7.53
N PHE A 106 -1.80 22.79 -6.24
CA PHE A 106 -1.98 24.03 -5.49
C PHE A 106 -1.02 25.14 -5.94
N ASN A 107 0.20 24.78 -6.33
CA ASN A 107 1.18 25.74 -6.85
C ASN A 107 0.71 26.34 -8.20
N ALA A 108 -0.10 25.65 -8.99
CA ALA A 108 -0.71 26.23 -10.21
C ALA A 108 -1.65 27.40 -9.88
N ASP A 109 -2.24 27.42 -8.68
CA ASP A 109 -3.05 28.52 -8.14
C ASP A 109 -2.24 29.47 -7.24
N ASN A 110 -0.90 29.42 -7.30
CA ASN A 110 0.05 30.19 -6.48
C ASN A 110 -0.09 29.94 -4.95
N ILE A 111 -0.55 28.79 -4.53
CA ILE A 111 -0.71 28.38 -3.14
C ILE A 111 0.37 27.35 -2.79
N ASP A 112 1.16 27.62 -1.75
CA ASP A 112 2.14 26.66 -1.21
C ASP A 112 1.45 25.71 -0.24
N LEU A 113 1.29 24.44 -0.64
CA LEU A 113 0.68 23.40 0.18
C LEU A 113 1.76 22.64 0.96
N GLU A 114 1.64 22.58 2.27
CA GLU A 114 2.52 21.79 3.13
C GLU A 114 1.72 20.76 3.95
N PHE A 115 2.39 19.67 4.32
CA PHE A 115 1.87 18.66 5.23
C PHE A 115 2.86 18.48 6.37
N ASP A 116 2.39 18.62 7.59
CA ASP A 116 3.18 18.28 8.76
C ASP A 116 3.48 16.78 8.82
N GLN A 117 4.57 16.40 9.47
CA GLN A 117 4.93 15.00 9.68
C GLN A 117 3.82 14.23 10.42
N ASP A 118 3.16 14.88 11.37
CA ASP A 118 2.06 14.31 12.13
C ASP A 118 0.81 14.10 11.25
N ALA A 119 0.58 14.96 10.26
CA ALA A 119 -0.46 14.77 9.26
C ALA A 119 -0.19 13.54 8.38
N LEU A 120 1.04 13.37 7.92
CA LEU A 120 1.43 12.19 7.13
C LEU A 120 1.24 10.89 7.94
N ARG A 121 1.63 10.90 9.21
CA ARG A 121 1.40 9.78 10.14
C ARG A 121 -0.08 9.52 10.39
N ALA A 122 -0.88 10.56 10.55
CA ALA A 122 -2.33 10.43 10.71
C ALA A 122 -3.00 9.81 9.47
N ILE A 123 -2.57 10.18 8.25
CA ILE A 123 -3.03 9.60 7.00
C ILE A 123 -2.66 8.10 6.95
N ALA A 124 -1.41 7.75 7.24
CA ALA A 124 -0.93 6.38 7.26
C ALA A 124 -1.72 5.52 8.26
N LYS A 125 -1.90 6.02 9.48
CA LYS A 125 -2.64 5.34 10.55
C LYS A 125 -4.10 5.08 10.15
N LYS A 126 -4.80 6.08 9.61
CA LYS A 126 -6.17 5.90 9.10
C LYS A 126 -6.26 4.86 7.99
N SER A 127 -5.24 4.76 7.14
CA SER A 127 -5.20 3.76 6.08
C SER A 127 -5.04 2.34 6.64
N ILE A 128 -4.24 2.18 7.69
CA ILE A 128 -4.08 0.90 8.43
C ILE A 128 -5.40 0.54 9.13
N GLU A 129 -6.01 1.48 9.85
CA GLU A 129 -7.28 1.27 10.56
C GLU A 129 -8.42 0.83 9.62
N ARG A 130 -8.42 1.35 8.39
CA ARG A 130 -9.38 0.96 7.34
C ARG A 130 -9.02 -0.34 6.61
N ASN A 131 -7.89 -0.98 6.93
CA ASN A 131 -7.37 -2.15 6.24
C ASN A 131 -7.21 -1.95 4.71
N THR A 132 -6.92 -0.72 4.28
CA THR A 132 -6.79 -0.39 2.85
C THR A 132 -5.35 -0.28 2.39
N GLY A 133 -4.39 -0.17 3.32
CA GLY A 133 -2.96 -0.03 3.02
C GLY A 133 -2.70 1.13 2.05
N ALA A 134 -1.71 1.00 1.19
CA ALA A 134 -1.34 2.06 0.24
C ALA A 134 -2.49 2.51 -0.68
N ARG A 135 -3.45 1.63 -1.00
CA ARG A 135 -4.61 1.96 -1.85
C ARG A 135 -5.53 2.99 -1.23
N GLY A 136 -5.61 3.04 0.11
CA GLY A 136 -6.47 3.97 0.83
C GLY A 136 -5.88 5.38 0.98
N LEU A 137 -4.57 5.55 0.78
CA LEU A 137 -3.90 6.82 1.03
C LEU A 137 -4.48 7.97 0.18
N ARG A 138 -4.72 7.72 -1.12
CA ARG A 138 -5.29 8.71 -2.02
C ARG A 138 -6.66 9.20 -1.54
N SER A 139 -7.56 8.30 -1.21
CA SER A 139 -8.92 8.67 -0.79
C SER A 139 -8.94 9.43 0.54
N ILE A 140 -7.98 9.16 1.43
CA ILE A 140 -7.84 9.90 2.69
C ILE A 140 -7.33 11.31 2.43
N VAL A 141 -6.29 11.47 1.61
CA VAL A 141 -5.76 12.79 1.22
C VAL A 141 -6.83 13.60 0.49
N GLU A 142 -7.54 13.01 -0.47
CA GLU A 142 -8.63 13.67 -1.19
C GLU A 142 -9.77 14.11 -0.28
N ALA A 143 -10.13 13.28 0.69
CA ALA A 143 -11.15 13.64 1.67
C ALA A 143 -10.71 14.82 2.56
N THR A 144 -9.42 14.87 2.92
CA THR A 144 -8.86 15.97 3.72
C THR A 144 -8.77 17.27 2.93
N LEU A 145 -8.42 17.22 1.64
CA LEU A 145 -8.20 18.40 0.82
C LEU A 145 -9.45 18.89 0.10
N ARG A 146 -10.53 18.13 0.06
CA ARG A 146 -11.71 18.40 -0.79
C ARG A 146 -12.24 19.83 -0.65
N ASP A 147 -12.53 20.26 0.56
CA ASP A 147 -13.12 21.56 0.82
C ASP A 147 -12.13 22.70 0.57
N ILE A 148 -10.86 22.46 0.89
CA ILE A 148 -9.75 23.37 0.65
C ILE A 148 -9.53 23.59 -0.86
N MET A 149 -9.53 22.51 -1.64
CA MET A 149 -9.39 22.57 -3.12
C MET A 149 -10.53 23.35 -3.78
N PHE A 150 -11.71 23.36 -3.16
CA PHE A 150 -12.86 24.10 -3.68
C PHE A 150 -12.81 25.59 -3.30
N THR A 151 -12.38 25.92 -2.08
CA THR A 151 -12.47 27.28 -1.53
C THR A 151 -11.20 28.10 -1.78
N ALA A 152 -10.02 27.49 -1.64
CA ALA A 152 -8.75 28.22 -1.67
C ALA A 152 -8.46 28.96 -3.00
N PRO A 153 -8.77 28.42 -4.19
CA PRO A 153 -8.54 29.15 -5.46
C PRO A 153 -9.36 30.42 -5.63
N SER A 154 -10.44 30.57 -4.85
CA SER A 154 -11.32 31.75 -4.90
C SER A 154 -10.88 32.87 -3.95
N ASP A 155 -9.86 32.65 -3.13
CA ASP A 155 -9.37 33.60 -2.15
C ASP A 155 -7.91 33.96 -2.44
N GLU A 156 -7.71 35.11 -3.10
CA GLU A 156 -6.39 35.61 -3.49
C GLU A 156 -5.49 35.98 -2.29
N THR A 157 -6.00 35.98 -1.08
CA THR A 157 -5.22 36.28 0.13
C THR A 157 -4.44 35.06 0.64
N ILE A 158 -4.82 33.86 0.19
CA ILE A 158 -4.21 32.60 0.61
C ILE A 158 -2.95 32.34 -0.23
N SER A 159 -1.79 32.40 0.40
CA SER A 159 -0.51 32.08 -0.24
C SER A 159 0.12 30.78 0.24
N LYS A 160 -0.27 30.31 1.43
CA LYS A 160 0.25 29.07 2.02
C LYS A 160 -0.83 28.36 2.81
N ILE A 161 -0.85 27.02 2.73
CA ILE A 161 -1.75 26.15 3.50
C ILE A 161 -0.94 25.03 4.11
N THR A 162 -1.06 24.83 5.42
CA THR A 162 -0.43 23.72 6.13
C THR A 162 -1.49 22.77 6.68
N ILE A 163 -1.39 21.51 6.27
CA ILE A 163 -2.26 20.44 6.72
C ILE A 163 -1.66 19.80 7.97
N THR A 164 -2.43 19.79 9.04
CA THR A 164 -2.07 19.21 10.35
C THR A 164 -2.78 17.85 10.56
N ALA A 165 -2.37 17.12 11.61
CA ALA A 165 -3.04 15.89 12.01
C ALA A 165 -4.51 16.13 12.37
N ASP A 166 -4.86 17.28 12.93
CA ASP A 166 -6.24 17.62 13.27
C ASP A 166 -7.12 17.79 12.02
N CYS A 167 -6.58 18.38 10.94
CA CYS A 167 -7.28 18.43 9.64
C CYS A 167 -7.57 17.03 9.11
N VAL A 168 -6.57 16.15 9.15
CA VAL A 168 -6.72 14.75 8.72
C VAL A 168 -7.78 14.04 9.56
N ASN A 169 -7.84 14.33 10.86
CA ASN A 169 -8.81 13.72 11.79
C ASN A 169 -10.21 14.34 11.70
N GLY A 170 -10.36 15.50 11.07
CA GLY A 170 -11.61 16.23 10.99
C GLY A 170 -11.96 16.96 12.30
N THR A 171 -10.95 17.24 13.12
CA THR A 171 -11.08 17.94 14.40
C THR A 171 -10.55 19.37 14.37
N GLY A 172 -9.91 19.77 13.28
CA GLY A 172 -9.35 21.10 13.08
C GLY A 172 -9.37 21.54 11.63
N GLU A 173 -9.16 22.82 11.42
CA GLU A 173 -9.03 23.44 10.10
C GLU A 173 -7.54 23.57 9.70
N PRO A 174 -7.22 23.70 8.41
CA PRO A 174 -5.86 23.94 7.95
C PRO A 174 -5.35 25.29 8.46
N VAL A 175 -4.05 25.38 8.65
CA VAL A 175 -3.37 26.65 8.98
C VAL A 175 -3.11 27.39 7.67
N ILE A 176 -3.67 28.58 7.55
CA ILE A 176 -3.58 29.47 6.39
C ILE A 176 -2.62 30.61 6.72
#